data_041555f32f1e5056f9d052d1ec880690
#
_entry.id   041555f32f1e5056f9d052d1ec880690
#
_cell.length_a   1.000
_cell.length_b   1.000
_cell.length_c   1.000
_cell.angle_alpha   90.00
_cell.angle_beta   90.00
_cell.angle_gamma   90.00
#
_symmetry.space_group_name_H-M   'P 1'
#
loop_
_entity.id
_entity.type
_entity.pdbx_description
1 polymer ?
#
loop_
_entity_poly.entity_id
_entity_poly.type
_entity_poly.pdbx_seq_one_letter_code
_entity_poly.pdbx_strand_id
1 'polypeptide(L)'
;MTQDQVLDEFRAAGALLEGRFILSSGLHSPVFLRKNIVFQDPARTERLCKALAEKARAAFGKIEVVVSPAVGAIIPGYETARHLGARAMFAERENGKFQLRRGFTIKPGDRVLMVEDVVTTGLSSRECLDAIEGQGDLVGAACLIDRSNGKTNIGVKLVSLAAVDAPSYPADKLPPELAALPAVKPGSRGLAA
;
A
#
# COMPACT_ATOMS: atom_id res chain seq x y z
N MET A 1 15.77 -1.91 -6.61
CA MET A 1 15.98 -1.19 -5.33
C MET A 1 16.03 -2.21 -4.21
N THR A 2 16.92 -2.01 -3.22
CA THR A 2 16.93 -2.77 -1.97
C THR A 2 15.82 -2.26 -1.03
N GLN A 3 15.47 -3.04 0.00
CA GLN A 3 14.50 -2.62 1.00
C GLN A 3 14.91 -1.31 1.69
N ASP A 4 16.17 -1.17 2.07
CA ASP A 4 16.67 0.04 2.73
C ASP A 4 16.55 1.27 1.84
N GLN A 5 16.90 1.16 0.55
CA GLN A 5 16.72 2.25 -0.41
C GLN A 5 15.25 2.67 -0.54
N VAL A 6 14.30 1.74 -0.46
CA VAL A 6 12.87 2.06 -0.47
C VAL A 6 12.48 2.82 0.78
N LEU A 7 12.91 2.35 1.96
CA LEU A 7 12.61 3.00 3.23
C LEU A 7 13.25 4.40 3.32
N ASP A 8 14.44 4.58 2.74
CA ASP A 8 15.10 5.89 2.67
C ASP A 8 14.34 6.90 1.80
N GLU A 9 13.72 6.45 0.69
CA GLU A 9 12.81 7.30 -0.08
C GLU A 9 11.60 7.75 0.75
N PHE A 10 11.05 6.88 1.60
CA PHE A 10 9.97 7.23 2.51
C PHE A 10 10.42 8.15 3.64
N ARG A 11 11.62 7.95 4.22
CA ARG A 11 12.21 8.85 5.22
C ARG A 11 12.48 10.24 4.65
N ALA A 12 13.12 10.30 3.49
CA ALA A 12 13.44 11.54 2.80
C ALA A 12 12.18 12.35 2.41
N ALA A 13 11.06 11.68 2.19
CA ALA A 13 9.76 12.31 1.99
C ALA A 13 9.09 12.80 3.29
N GLY A 14 9.64 12.50 4.47
CA GLY A 14 8.93 12.68 5.73
C GLY A 14 7.69 11.79 5.88
N ALA A 15 7.65 10.70 5.12
CA ALA A 15 6.53 9.77 5.08
C ALA A 15 6.67 8.59 6.05
N LEU A 16 7.90 8.22 6.40
CA LEU A 16 8.21 7.24 7.43
C LEU A 16 8.74 8.00 8.66
N LEU A 17 7.96 7.96 9.73
CA LEU A 17 8.30 8.62 11.00
C LEU A 17 8.57 7.56 12.06
N GLU A 18 9.61 7.75 12.85
CA GLU A 18 9.97 6.91 13.99
C GLU A 18 9.74 7.70 15.30
N GLY A 19 9.15 7.06 16.31
CA GLY A 19 8.76 7.71 17.57
C GLY A 19 7.61 6.94 18.23
N ARG A 20 6.91 7.56 19.18
CA ARG A 20 5.74 6.97 19.82
C ARG A 20 4.46 7.60 19.27
N PHE A 21 3.74 6.85 18.44
CA PHE A 21 2.54 7.34 17.77
C PHE A 21 1.28 6.67 18.30
N ILE A 22 0.26 7.48 18.63
CA ILE A 22 -1.06 7.00 19.02
C ILE A 22 -1.88 6.82 17.72
N LEU A 23 -2.23 5.57 17.40
CA LEU A 23 -3.04 5.22 16.25
C LEU A 23 -4.53 5.54 16.49
N SER A 24 -5.32 5.53 15.42
CA SER A 24 -6.79 5.73 15.51
C SER A 24 -7.51 4.67 16.35
N SER A 25 -6.92 3.48 16.46
CA SER A 25 -7.38 2.39 17.33
C SER A 25 -7.10 2.63 18.84
N GLY A 26 -6.34 3.69 19.19
CA GLY A 26 -5.84 3.93 20.55
C GLY A 26 -4.57 3.15 20.90
N LEU A 27 -4.11 2.25 20.03
CA LEU A 27 -2.84 1.56 20.21
C LEU A 27 -1.66 2.48 19.89
N HIS A 28 -0.50 2.18 20.47
CA HIS A 28 0.75 2.88 20.22
C HIS A 28 1.63 2.10 19.26
N SER A 29 2.31 2.81 18.35
CA SER A 29 3.27 2.21 17.41
C SER A 29 4.58 3.00 17.39
N PRO A 30 5.73 2.32 17.26
CA PRO A 30 7.03 2.99 17.08
C PRO A 30 7.18 3.64 15.69
N VAL A 31 6.30 3.31 14.75
CA VAL A 31 6.39 3.76 13.36
C VAL A 31 5.05 4.31 12.89
N PHE A 32 5.08 5.43 12.17
CA PHE A 32 3.93 6.01 11.51
C PHE A 32 4.23 6.31 10.04
N LEU A 33 3.33 5.90 9.15
CA LEU A 33 3.46 6.11 7.70
C LEU A 33 2.45 7.15 7.20
N ARG A 34 2.96 8.27 6.67
CA ARG A 34 2.22 9.29 5.92
C ARG A 34 2.27 8.96 4.43
N LYS A 35 1.70 7.84 4.05
CA LYS A 35 1.87 7.24 2.73
C LYS A 35 1.64 8.19 1.54
N ASN A 36 0.65 9.08 1.61
CA ASN A 36 0.27 9.95 0.49
C ASN A 36 1.33 11.05 0.19
N ILE A 37 2.15 11.43 1.17
CA ILE A 37 3.18 12.46 0.99
C ILE A 37 4.26 12.00 0.00
N VAL A 38 4.52 10.71 -0.09
CA VAL A 38 5.51 10.14 -1.02
C VAL A 38 5.16 10.48 -2.46
N PHE A 39 3.86 10.44 -2.79
CA PHE A 39 3.35 10.56 -4.17
C PHE A 39 3.21 12.01 -4.66
N GLN A 40 3.46 13.01 -3.82
CA GLN A 40 3.52 14.40 -4.26
C GLN A 40 4.77 14.72 -5.08
N ASP A 41 5.80 13.88 -5.00
CA ASP A 41 7.03 13.96 -5.80
C ASP A 41 6.96 12.92 -6.94
N PRO A 42 6.71 13.35 -8.20
CA PRO A 42 6.58 12.43 -9.32
C PRO A 42 7.86 11.61 -9.59
N ALA A 43 9.04 12.21 -9.42
CA ALA A 43 10.30 11.51 -9.69
C ALA A 43 10.56 10.39 -8.66
N ARG A 44 10.21 10.61 -7.39
CA ARG A 44 10.25 9.59 -6.34
C ARG A 44 9.23 8.49 -6.60
N THR A 45 8.01 8.88 -6.95
CA THR A 45 6.93 7.95 -7.29
C THR A 45 7.34 7.04 -8.46
N GLU A 46 7.93 7.63 -9.50
CA GLU A 46 8.45 6.89 -10.65
C GLU A 46 9.49 5.84 -10.24
N ARG A 47 10.51 6.22 -9.44
CA ARG A 47 11.55 5.27 -9.00
C ARG A 47 10.97 4.09 -8.24
N LEU A 48 10.09 4.36 -7.28
CA LEU A 48 9.45 3.33 -6.46
C LEU A 48 8.55 2.42 -7.30
N CYS A 49 7.70 2.98 -8.13
CA CYS A 49 6.75 2.21 -8.94
C CYS A 49 7.41 1.43 -10.06
N LYS A 50 8.51 1.95 -10.64
CA LYS A 50 9.36 1.20 -11.57
C LYS A 50 9.94 -0.06 -10.91
N ALA A 51 10.51 0.10 -9.72
CA ALA A 51 11.06 -1.03 -8.98
C ALA A 51 9.97 -2.05 -8.59
N LEU A 52 8.76 -1.58 -8.23
CA LEU A 52 7.62 -2.46 -7.96
C LEU A 52 7.18 -3.22 -9.22
N ALA A 53 7.11 -2.53 -10.37
CA ALA A 53 6.76 -3.14 -11.65
C ALA A 53 7.76 -4.24 -12.06
N GLU A 54 9.06 -3.99 -11.89
CA GLU A 54 10.12 -4.99 -12.16
C GLU A 54 9.93 -6.23 -11.26
N LYS A 55 9.71 -6.02 -9.97
CA LYS A 55 9.48 -7.11 -9.00
C LYS A 55 8.19 -7.88 -9.29
N ALA A 56 7.12 -7.19 -9.63
CA ALA A 56 5.85 -7.80 -10.02
C ALA A 56 5.98 -8.62 -11.30
N ARG A 57 6.65 -8.09 -12.32
CA ARG A 57 6.92 -8.81 -13.58
C ARG A 57 7.74 -10.07 -13.35
N ALA A 58 8.73 -10.01 -12.49
CA ALA A 58 9.54 -11.19 -12.13
C ALA A 58 8.72 -12.28 -11.42
N ALA A 59 7.75 -11.87 -10.58
CA ALA A 59 6.93 -12.77 -9.78
C ALA A 59 5.74 -13.38 -10.53
N PHE A 60 5.15 -12.64 -11.48
CA PHE A 60 3.86 -12.95 -12.09
C PHE A 60 3.90 -13.01 -13.63
N GLY A 61 5.00 -12.64 -14.26
CA GLY A 61 5.13 -12.59 -15.73
C GLY A 61 4.40 -11.37 -16.32
N LYS A 62 3.79 -11.56 -17.49
CA LYS A 62 3.03 -10.50 -18.18
C LYS A 62 1.80 -10.09 -17.36
N ILE A 63 1.55 -8.80 -17.27
CA ILE A 63 0.40 -8.19 -16.62
C ILE A 63 -0.25 -7.25 -17.65
N GLU A 64 -1.58 -7.32 -17.80
CA GLU A 64 -2.33 -6.56 -18.79
C GLU A 64 -3.21 -5.48 -18.15
N VAL A 65 -3.58 -5.70 -16.88
CA VAL A 65 -4.39 -4.76 -16.11
C VAL A 65 -3.84 -4.65 -14.70
N VAL A 66 -3.73 -3.42 -14.22
CA VAL A 66 -3.52 -3.11 -12.80
C VAL A 66 -4.81 -2.54 -12.25
N VAL A 67 -5.28 -3.07 -11.12
CA VAL A 67 -6.41 -2.53 -10.36
C VAL A 67 -5.92 -2.09 -8.98
N SER A 68 -6.31 -0.90 -8.55
CA SER A 68 -5.88 -0.34 -7.27
C SER A 68 -7.06 0.12 -6.43
N PRO A 69 -7.07 -0.08 -5.11
CA PRO A 69 -8.12 0.48 -4.26
C PRO A 69 -7.98 2.00 -4.16
N ALA A 70 -9.05 2.74 -4.45
CA ALA A 70 -9.10 4.18 -4.24
C ALA A 70 -9.09 4.49 -2.73
N VAL A 71 -8.53 5.62 -2.29
CA VAL A 71 -7.93 6.70 -3.06
C VAL A 71 -6.39 6.59 -3.06
N GLY A 72 -5.80 6.05 -1.99
CA GLY A 72 -4.36 6.09 -1.71
C GLY A 72 -3.51 5.36 -2.76
N ALA A 73 -4.04 4.28 -3.32
CA ALA A 73 -3.30 3.46 -4.26
C ALA A 73 -3.49 3.85 -5.74
N ILE A 74 -4.32 4.87 -6.06
CA ILE A 74 -4.54 5.28 -7.45
C ILE A 74 -3.23 5.71 -8.12
N ILE A 75 -2.47 6.61 -7.48
CA ILE A 75 -1.21 7.11 -8.04
C ILE A 75 -0.18 6.00 -8.20
N PRO A 76 0.20 5.24 -7.14
CA PRO A 76 1.18 4.17 -7.31
C PRO A 76 0.70 3.06 -8.25
N GLY A 77 -0.59 2.76 -8.30
CA GLY A 77 -1.14 1.79 -9.23
C GLY A 77 -1.05 2.24 -10.68
N TYR A 78 -1.43 3.49 -10.97
CA TYR A 78 -1.28 4.07 -12.31
C TYR A 78 0.18 4.06 -12.78
N GLU A 79 1.09 4.51 -11.92
CA GLU A 79 2.50 4.60 -12.25
C GLU A 79 3.14 3.21 -12.41
N THR A 80 2.76 2.24 -11.58
CA THR A 80 3.20 0.85 -11.74
C THR A 80 2.70 0.25 -13.06
N ALA A 81 1.43 0.51 -13.42
CA ALA A 81 0.85 0.08 -14.70
C ALA A 81 1.60 0.68 -15.88
N ARG A 82 1.98 1.96 -15.81
CA ARG A 82 2.78 2.63 -16.85
C ARG A 82 4.10 1.89 -17.10
N HIS A 83 4.81 1.48 -16.06
CA HIS A 83 6.05 0.71 -16.18
C HIS A 83 5.85 -0.75 -16.61
N LEU A 84 4.68 -1.31 -16.37
CA LEU A 84 4.31 -2.63 -16.84
C LEU A 84 3.86 -2.64 -18.31
N GLY A 85 3.49 -1.47 -18.86
CA GLY A 85 2.80 -1.37 -20.15
C GLY A 85 1.37 -1.91 -20.08
N ALA A 86 0.75 -1.83 -18.90
CA ALA A 86 -0.58 -2.35 -18.61
C ALA A 86 -1.63 -1.23 -18.54
N ARG A 87 -2.90 -1.57 -18.67
CA ARG A 87 -4.01 -0.66 -18.39
C ARG A 87 -4.13 -0.42 -16.88
N ALA A 88 -4.37 0.84 -16.48
CA ALA A 88 -4.58 1.20 -15.08
C ALA A 88 -6.06 1.44 -14.80
N MET A 89 -6.57 0.83 -13.74
CA MET A 89 -7.93 0.97 -13.25
C MET A 89 -7.90 1.11 -11.73
N PHE A 90 -9.00 1.58 -11.15
CA PHE A 90 -9.16 1.58 -9.70
C PHE A 90 -10.57 1.16 -9.30
N ALA A 91 -10.66 0.47 -8.18
CA ALA A 91 -11.91 0.22 -7.50
C ALA A 91 -12.15 1.32 -6.47
N GLU A 92 -13.37 1.83 -6.39
CA GLU A 92 -13.77 2.86 -5.42
C GLU A 92 -14.95 2.39 -4.57
N ARG A 93 -15.07 2.94 -3.36
CA ARG A 93 -16.18 2.56 -2.49
C ARG A 93 -17.47 3.28 -2.89
N GLU A 94 -18.51 2.48 -3.09
CA GLU A 94 -19.88 2.94 -3.19
C GLU A 94 -20.72 2.20 -2.15
N ASN A 95 -21.43 2.93 -1.32
CA ASN A 95 -22.20 2.36 -0.20
C ASN A 95 -21.35 1.41 0.69
N GLY A 96 -20.09 1.78 0.92
CA GLY A 96 -19.16 1.03 1.77
C GLY A 96 -18.44 -0.16 1.11
N LYS A 97 -18.82 -0.56 -0.11
CA LYS A 97 -18.21 -1.68 -0.84
C LYS A 97 -17.37 -1.20 -2.01
N PHE A 98 -16.22 -1.81 -2.24
CA PHE A 98 -15.44 -1.55 -3.44
C PHE A 98 -16.16 -2.06 -4.69
N GLN A 99 -16.08 -1.27 -5.76
CA GLN A 99 -16.65 -1.59 -7.08
C GLN A 99 -15.73 -1.04 -8.17
N LEU A 100 -15.64 -1.79 -9.27
CA LEU A 100 -15.01 -1.30 -10.50
C LEU A 100 -16.06 -0.48 -11.26
N ARG A 101 -15.86 0.83 -11.35
CA ARG A 101 -16.82 1.80 -11.91
C ARG A 101 -16.21 2.58 -13.08
N ARG A 102 -16.85 3.69 -13.46
CA ARG A 102 -16.36 4.67 -14.46
C ARG A 102 -16.11 4.09 -15.85
N GLY A 103 -16.84 3.01 -16.20
CA GLY A 103 -16.69 2.36 -17.49
C GLY A 103 -15.42 1.49 -17.62
N PHE A 104 -14.73 1.24 -16.50
CA PHE A 104 -13.63 0.27 -16.50
C PHE A 104 -14.15 -1.14 -16.76
N THR A 105 -13.46 -1.87 -17.63
CA THR A 105 -13.78 -3.26 -17.96
C THR A 105 -12.54 -4.11 -18.03
N ILE A 106 -12.58 -5.25 -17.35
CA ILE A 106 -11.58 -6.30 -17.42
C ILE A 106 -12.13 -7.35 -18.40
N LYS A 107 -11.35 -7.74 -19.39
CA LYS A 107 -11.76 -8.74 -20.38
C LYS A 107 -11.43 -10.15 -19.89
N PRO A 108 -12.17 -11.17 -20.31
CA PRO A 108 -11.77 -12.56 -20.09
C PRO A 108 -10.34 -12.80 -20.62
N GLY A 109 -9.49 -13.42 -19.78
CA GLY A 109 -8.08 -13.69 -20.10
C GLY A 109 -7.12 -12.53 -19.87
N ASP A 110 -7.59 -11.32 -19.52
CA ASP A 110 -6.70 -10.26 -19.03
C ASP A 110 -6.00 -10.72 -17.75
N ARG A 111 -4.69 -10.63 -17.70
CA ARG A 111 -3.90 -10.92 -16.50
C ARG A 111 -3.88 -9.71 -15.58
N VAL A 112 -4.55 -9.84 -14.44
CA VAL A 112 -4.85 -8.75 -13.52
C VAL A 112 -3.93 -8.79 -12.30
N LEU A 113 -3.27 -7.67 -12.01
CA LEU A 113 -2.52 -7.44 -10.77
C LEU A 113 -3.24 -6.41 -9.91
N MET A 114 -3.49 -6.70 -8.64
CA MET A 114 -3.91 -5.67 -7.67
C MET A 114 -2.66 -4.94 -7.15
N VAL A 115 -2.68 -3.59 -7.14
CA VAL A 115 -1.59 -2.77 -6.58
C VAL A 115 -2.11 -1.89 -5.46
N GLU A 116 -1.49 -2.01 -4.28
CA GLU A 116 -1.78 -1.22 -3.08
C GLU A 116 -0.59 -0.30 -2.74
N ASP A 117 -0.82 0.79 -2.05
CA ASP A 117 0.26 1.62 -1.51
C ASP A 117 0.91 0.96 -0.28
N VAL A 118 0.11 0.65 0.75
CA VAL A 118 0.56 0.03 2.00
C VAL A 118 -0.44 -1.03 2.46
N VAL A 119 0.02 -2.26 2.61
CA VAL A 119 -0.77 -3.34 3.22
C VAL A 119 -0.51 -3.37 4.73
N THR A 120 -1.60 -3.38 5.51
CA THR A 120 -1.57 -3.54 6.98
C THR A 120 -2.30 -4.82 7.39
N THR A 121 -3.59 -4.73 7.66
CA THR A 121 -4.45 -5.90 7.93
C THR A 121 -4.90 -6.61 6.66
N GLY A 122 -4.68 -6.01 5.50
CA GLY A 122 -5.13 -6.51 4.20
C GLY A 122 -6.63 -6.39 3.94
N LEU A 123 -7.38 -5.70 4.82
CA LEU A 123 -8.83 -5.58 4.63
C LEU A 123 -9.18 -4.90 3.30
N SER A 124 -8.64 -3.71 3.03
CA SER A 124 -8.88 -3.00 1.77
C SER A 124 -8.43 -3.80 0.56
N SER A 125 -7.32 -4.53 0.69
CA SER A 125 -6.80 -5.38 -0.39
C SER A 125 -7.78 -6.52 -0.69
N ARG A 126 -8.28 -7.25 0.32
CA ARG A 126 -9.29 -8.30 0.13
C ARG A 126 -10.56 -7.76 -0.50
N GLU A 127 -11.11 -6.68 0.04
CA GLU A 127 -12.34 -6.06 -0.50
C GLU A 127 -12.16 -5.56 -1.94
N CYS A 128 -10.95 -5.10 -2.32
CA CYS A 128 -10.64 -4.72 -3.69
C CYS A 128 -10.55 -5.96 -4.61
N LEU A 129 -9.98 -7.06 -4.11
CA LEU A 129 -9.92 -8.33 -4.83
C LEU A 129 -11.31 -8.92 -5.05
N ASP A 130 -12.18 -8.88 -4.02
CA ASP A 130 -13.57 -9.31 -4.10
C ASP A 130 -14.35 -8.53 -5.17
N ALA A 131 -14.05 -7.21 -5.33
CA ALA A 131 -14.71 -6.36 -6.31
C ALA A 131 -14.37 -6.71 -7.78
N ILE A 132 -13.31 -7.45 -8.00
CA ILE A 132 -12.85 -7.90 -9.34
C ILE A 132 -12.89 -9.42 -9.49
N GLU A 133 -13.44 -10.13 -8.51
CA GLU A 133 -13.58 -11.58 -8.56
C GLU A 133 -14.35 -12.03 -9.82
N GLY A 134 -13.84 -13.05 -10.49
CA GLY A 134 -14.43 -13.56 -11.74
C GLY A 134 -14.20 -12.67 -12.97
N GLN A 135 -13.45 -11.58 -12.83
CA GLN A 135 -13.09 -10.70 -13.94
C GLN A 135 -11.61 -10.90 -14.31
N GLY A 136 -11.35 -11.51 -15.47
CA GLY A 136 -10.00 -11.83 -15.93
C GLY A 136 -9.28 -12.88 -15.05
N ASP A 137 -7.97 -12.99 -15.26
CA ASP A 137 -7.08 -13.91 -14.54
C ASP A 137 -6.31 -13.14 -13.46
N LEU A 138 -6.77 -13.19 -12.23
CA LEU A 138 -6.08 -12.55 -11.10
C LEU A 138 -4.76 -13.28 -10.83
N VAL A 139 -3.62 -12.64 -11.12
CA VAL A 139 -2.29 -13.26 -10.99
C VAL A 139 -1.65 -13.04 -9.61
N GLY A 140 -2.10 -12.04 -8.88
CA GLY A 140 -1.60 -11.73 -7.54
C GLY A 140 -1.76 -10.27 -7.17
N ALA A 141 -1.00 -9.86 -6.16
CA ALA A 141 -1.00 -8.49 -5.66
C ALA A 141 0.43 -7.97 -5.43
N ALA A 142 0.59 -6.65 -5.49
CA ALA A 142 1.84 -5.98 -5.16
C ALA A 142 1.57 -4.75 -4.29
N CYS A 143 2.53 -4.35 -3.45
CA CYS A 143 2.45 -3.11 -2.69
C CYS A 143 3.84 -2.47 -2.50
N LEU A 144 3.87 -1.18 -2.23
CA LEU A 144 5.13 -0.50 -1.91
C LEU A 144 5.63 -0.93 -0.52
N ILE A 145 4.77 -0.91 0.48
CA ILE A 145 5.13 -1.28 1.85
C ILE A 145 4.17 -2.35 2.40
N ASP A 146 4.73 -3.45 2.89
CA ASP A 146 4.01 -4.41 3.72
C ASP A 146 4.32 -4.15 5.21
N ARG A 147 3.33 -3.61 5.94
CA ARG A 147 3.41 -3.38 7.39
C ARG A 147 3.11 -4.61 8.23
N SER A 148 2.67 -5.68 7.62
CA SER A 148 2.43 -6.94 8.31
C SER A 148 3.69 -7.80 8.46
N ASN A 149 4.77 -7.39 7.78
CA ASN A 149 6.01 -8.17 7.69
C ASN A 149 5.74 -9.62 7.21
N GLY A 150 4.92 -9.75 6.15
CA GLY A 150 4.58 -11.05 5.56
C GLY A 150 3.51 -11.86 6.31
N LYS A 151 2.93 -11.33 7.39
CA LYS A 151 1.95 -12.06 8.22
C LYS A 151 0.52 -11.99 7.69
N THR A 152 0.21 -10.98 6.86
CA THR A 152 -1.15 -10.79 6.32
C THR A 152 -1.40 -11.68 5.12
N ASN A 153 -2.46 -12.48 5.21
CA ASN A 153 -3.01 -13.21 4.07
C ASN A 153 -4.15 -12.40 3.43
N ILE A 154 -4.01 -12.08 2.16
CA ILE A 154 -5.03 -11.37 1.37
C ILE A 154 -5.73 -12.28 0.35
N GLY A 155 -5.52 -13.61 0.42
CA GLY A 155 -6.13 -14.59 -0.48
C GLY A 155 -5.32 -14.88 -1.74
N VAL A 156 -4.33 -14.04 -2.07
CA VAL A 156 -3.44 -14.23 -3.23
C VAL A 156 -1.99 -13.96 -2.85
N LYS A 157 -1.06 -14.37 -3.70
CA LYS A 157 0.37 -14.05 -3.51
C LYS A 157 0.57 -12.54 -3.53
N LEU A 158 1.16 -12.01 -2.45
CA LEU A 158 1.54 -10.60 -2.31
C LEU A 158 3.05 -10.45 -2.50
N VAL A 159 3.44 -9.47 -3.31
CA VAL A 159 4.82 -9.02 -3.48
C VAL A 159 4.93 -7.59 -2.98
N SER A 160 5.75 -7.34 -1.96
CA SER A 160 6.02 -5.99 -1.45
C SER A 160 7.38 -5.49 -1.90
N LEU A 161 7.53 -4.19 -2.11
CA LEU A 161 8.82 -3.58 -2.41
C LEU A 161 9.70 -3.54 -1.15
N ALA A 162 9.10 -3.16 -0.01
CA ALA A 162 9.73 -3.28 1.30
C ALA A 162 8.71 -3.77 2.35
N ALA A 163 9.22 -4.36 3.43
CA ALA A 163 8.46 -4.73 4.60
C ALA A 163 8.90 -3.88 5.81
N VAL A 164 7.94 -3.49 6.65
CA VAL A 164 8.21 -2.74 7.89
C VAL A 164 7.52 -3.47 9.03
N ASP A 165 8.28 -3.93 10.00
CA ASP A 165 7.70 -4.41 11.24
C ASP A 165 7.24 -3.20 12.08
N ALA A 166 5.94 -2.99 12.12
CA ALA A 166 5.34 -1.89 12.84
C ALA A 166 4.35 -2.44 13.89
N PRO A 167 4.89 -3.02 14.96
CA PRO A 167 4.06 -3.55 16.02
C PRO A 167 3.21 -2.44 16.65
N SER A 168 2.09 -2.82 17.25
CA SER A 168 1.25 -1.89 17.99
C SER A 168 0.94 -2.47 19.35
N TYR A 169 0.95 -1.60 20.37
CA TYR A 169 0.88 -1.96 21.78
C TYR A 169 -0.26 -1.21 22.48
N PRO A 170 -0.99 -1.85 23.40
CA PRO A 170 -1.86 -1.15 24.34
C PRO A 170 -1.06 -0.14 25.17
N ALA A 171 -1.70 0.95 25.60
CA ALA A 171 -1.04 2.03 26.36
C ALA A 171 -0.45 1.56 27.70
N ASP A 172 -1.01 0.52 28.30
CA ASP A 172 -0.59 -0.10 29.56
C ASP A 172 0.48 -1.20 29.39
N LYS A 173 0.86 -1.54 28.14
CA LYS A 173 1.82 -2.62 27.80
C LYS A 173 2.88 -2.15 26.81
N LEU A 174 3.41 -0.96 27.01
CA LEU A 174 4.45 -0.41 26.13
C LEU A 174 5.82 -1.00 26.47
N PRO A 175 6.64 -1.31 25.46
CA PRO A 175 8.06 -1.56 25.66
C PRO A 175 8.72 -0.35 26.35
N PRO A 176 9.71 -0.55 27.25
CA PRO A 176 10.35 0.55 28.00
C PRO A 176 10.90 1.66 27.11
N GLU A 177 11.53 1.29 25.99
CA GLU A 177 12.11 2.23 25.01
C GLU A 177 11.01 3.10 24.34
N LEU A 178 9.84 2.52 24.08
CA LEU A 178 8.71 3.25 23.50
C LEU A 178 8.01 4.12 24.56
N ALA A 179 7.92 3.63 25.80
CA ALA A 179 7.30 4.37 26.91
C ALA A 179 8.09 5.65 27.24
N ALA A 180 9.42 5.64 27.08
CA ALA A 180 10.29 6.79 27.33
C ALA A 180 10.10 7.93 26.32
N LEU A 181 9.50 7.68 25.17
CA LEU A 181 9.30 8.70 24.13
C LEU A 181 8.00 9.49 24.37
N PRO A 182 7.96 10.79 24.02
CA PRO A 182 6.74 11.56 24.05
C PRO A 182 5.71 10.99 23.09
N ALA A 183 4.46 10.84 23.53
CA ALA A 183 3.39 10.34 22.70
C ALA A 183 2.88 11.42 21.75
N VAL A 184 2.83 11.10 20.44
CA VAL A 184 2.32 11.98 19.40
C VAL A 184 1.10 11.33 18.75
N LYS A 185 0.02 12.09 18.56
CA LYS A 185 -1.17 11.65 17.83
C LYS A 185 -1.13 12.24 16.43
N PRO A 186 -0.52 11.54 15.44
CA PRO A 186 -0.51 12.03 14.08
C PRO A 186 -1.89 11.81 13.44
N GLY A 187 -2.45 12.82 12.82
CA GLY A 187 -3.74 12.67 12.14
C GLY A 187 -4.03 13.86 11.26
N SER A 188 -4.79 13.63 10.18
CA SER A 188 -5.32 14.67 9.30
C SER A 188 -6.36 15.60 9.99
N ARG A 189 -6.72 15.31 11.24
CA ARG A 189 -7.63 16.11 12.07
C ARG A 189 -6.86 16.67 13.27
N GLY A 190 -6.05 17.74 13.04
CA GLY A 190 -5.40 18.44 14.15
C GLY A 190 -3.91 18.74 13.98
N LEU A 191 -3.34 18.64 12.80
CA LEU A 191 -2.09 19.32 12.49
C LEU A 191 -2.49 20.72 12.06
N ALA A 192 -2.46 21.68 12.99
CA ALA A 192 -2.29 23.08 12.62
C ALA A 192 -1.00 23.19 11.79
N ALA A 193 -1.06 23.98 10.72
CA ALA A 193 0.03 24.28 9.82
C ALA A 193 1.21 24.90 10.57
#